data_ab71903d1e93ede63a15f69058366e90
#
_entry.id   ab71903d1e93ede63a15f69058366e90
#
_cell.length_a   1.000
_cell.length_b   1.000
_cell.length_c   1.000
_cell.angle_alpha   90.00
_cell.angle_beta   90.00
_cell.angle_gamma   90.00
#
_symmetry.space_group_name_H-M   'P 1'
#
loop_
_entity.id
_entity.type
_entity.pdbx_description
1 polymer ?
#
loop_
_entity_poly.entity_id
_entity_poly.type
_entity_poly.pdbx_seq_one_letter_code
_entity_poly.pdbx_strand_id
1 'polypeptide(L)'
;VKNFASEKTLISRRDAGARDRFPDNVADTRKPKASMAATQAVPQDDVRQLERLVGAITRLRGQVAQRIVGQDEIVQGILTAILAGGHALLIGVPGLAKTLMVQTIAEALRLSFNRVQFTPDLMPSDITGTEIIEEDLTTGKRAFRFVHGPVFANVVLADEINRTPPKTQAALLQAMQEHQVTAGGTTYHLPDPFFVLATQNPIEQEGTYPLPEAQLDRFMLELRVNYPSRSEEEAIVEQTTGAVRGGLESVLDAETVLSMQALVRRIPVSRGLIRAAVNLARLTRPADPEAPAFIKEYVEWGAGPRASQYLVLGAKAQAAIAGRPMADLDDVKEVAPAVLRHRIVTNFAAEAADKSSADLVGELLSGKAWAAGL
;
A
#
# COMPACT_ATOMS: atom_id res chain seq x y z
N VAL A 1 -29.64 -13.11 -48.46
CA VAL A 1 -31.04 -13.38 -48.84
C VAL A 1 -31.94 -13.06 -47.64
N LYS A 2 -32.93 -12.10 -47.86
CA LYS A 2 -34.11 -11.67 -47.07
C LYS A 2 -33.77 -10.85 -45.80
N ASN A 3 -33.83 -9.54 -45.85
CA ASN A 3 -34.97 -8.58 -45.74
C ASN A 3 -36.04 -8.95 -44.69
N PHE A 4 -36.21 -8.08 -43.68
CA PHE A 4 -37.53 -7.61 -43.26
C PHE A 4 -37.40 -6.17 -42.71
N ALA A 5 -38.34 -5.37 -43.24
CA ALA A 5 -38.43 -3.93 -43.06
C ALA A 5 -39.53 -3.57 -42.03
N SER A 6 -39.37 -2.39 -41.45
CA SER A 6 -40.44 -1.35 -41.24
C SER A 6 -41.71 -1.70 -40.49
N GLU A 7 -41.97 -0.98 -39.39
CA GLU A 7 -43.29 -0.37 -39.17
C GLU A 7 -43.14 0.94 -38.34
N LYS A 8 -43.60 2.02 -39.02
CA LYS A 8 -43.90 3.33 -38.44
C LYS A 8 -45.34 3.32 -37.98
N THR A 9 -45.65 3.85 -36.82
CA THR A 9 -47.01 4.31 -36.51
C THR A 9 -47.02 5.72 -35.96
N LEU A 10 -47.61 6.64 -36.74
CA LEU A 10 -47.98 8.01 -36.40
C LEU A 10 -49.35 8.01 -35.69
N ILE A 11 -49.50 8.81 -34.63
CA ILE A 11 -50.76 9.43 -34.22
C ILE A 11 -50.44 10.78 -33.60
N SER A 12 -50.64 11.85 -34.25
CA SER A 12 -51.76 12.81 -34.40
C SER A 12 -52.04 13.68 -33.16
N ARG A 13 -51.87 14.98 -33.44
CA ARG A 13 -52.18 16.22 -32.70
C ARG A 13 -53.59 16.29 -32.10
N ARG A 14 -53.73 17.04 -31.00
CA ARG A 14 -54.71 18.13 -30.75
C ARG A 14 -54.37 18.95 -29.53
N ASP A 15 -54.14 20.18 -29.73
CA ASP A 15 -54.59 21.50 -29.31
C ASP A 15 -55.25 21.65 -27.93
N ALA A 16 -54.81 22.62 -27.17
CA ALA A 16 -55.42 23.86 -26.70
C ALA A 16 -54.81 24.32 -25.36
N GLY A 17 -54.17 25.35 -25.30
CA GLY A 17 -54.30 26.72 -24.87
C GLY A 17 -54.71 26.89 -23.40
N ALA A 18 -53.75 27.39 -22.57
CA ALA A 18 -54.06 28.29 -21.46
C ALA A 18 -52.79 29.12 -21.13
N ARG A 19 -52.89 30.41 -21.33
CA ARG A 19 -51.95 31.41 -20.84
C ARG A 19 -52.24 31.62 -19.36
N ASP A 20 -51.22 31.45 -18.50
CA ASP A 20 -51.24 32.11 -17.19
C ASP A 20 -49.90 32.70 -16.85
N ARG A 21 -49.97 33.90 -16.30
CA ARG A 21 -48.98 34.94 -16.10
C ARG A 21 -48.03 34.52 -15.00
N PHE A 22 -46.72 34.66 -15.26
CA PHE A 22 -45.69 34.75 -14.20
C PHE A 22 -45.64 36.17 -13.64
N PRO A 23 -45.60 36.36 -12.32
CA PRO A 23 -45.19 37.62 -11.73
C PRO A 23 -43.65 37.66 -11.62
N ASP A 24 -43.11 38.73 -12.13
CA ASP A 24 -41.74 39.14 -11.88
C ASP A 24 -41.49 39.25 -10.37
N ASN A 25 -40.48 38.55 -9.88
CA ASN A 25 -39.94 38.86 -8.57
C ASN A 25 -38.42 38.96 -8.61
N VAL A 26 -38.04 40.14 -8.26
CA VAL A 26 -36.77 40.82 -8.10
C VAL A 26 -35.62 39.93 -7.60
N ALA A 27 -34.50 40.04 -8.29
CA ALA A 27 -33.20 39.50 -7.91
C ALA A 27 -32.76 39.95 -6.51
N ASP A 28 -32.59 38.97 -5.59
CA ASP A 28 -31.79 39.13 -4.37
C ASP A 28 -30.39 38.56 -4.59
N THR A 29 -29.46 39.43 -4.96
CA THR A 29 -28.04 39.10 -5.11
C THR A 29 -27.37 39.01 -3.76
N ARG A 30 -27.63 37.93 -3.02
CA ARG A 30 -26.76 37.54 -1.87
C ARG A 30 -25.67 36.62 -2.38
N LYS A 31 -24.47 37.20 -2.56
CA LYS A 31 -23.23 36.43 -2.68
C LYS A 31 -23.14 35.43 -1.53
N PRO A 32 -22.89 34.14 -1.78
CA PRO A 32 -22.60 33.24 -0.71
C PRO A 32 -21.28 33.69 -0.06
N LYS A 33 -21.35 34.10 1.20
CA LYS A 33 -20.17 34.25 2.05
C LYS A 33 -19.43 32.93 2.03
N ALA A 34 -18.17 32.94 1.53
CA ALA A 34 -17.26 31.84 1.69
C ALA A 34 -17.18 31.50 3.18
N SER A 35 -17.82 30.41 3.57
CA SER A 35 -17.65 29.80 4.87
C SER A 35 -16.21 29.34 4.92
N MET A 36 -15.38 30.06 5.65
CA MET A 36 -14.10 29.54 6.14
C MET A 36 -14.45 28.24 6.87
N ALA A 37 -14.07 27.11 6.27
CA ALA A 37 -14.20 25.83 6.91
C ALA A 37 -13.45 25.92 8.25
N ALA A 38 -14.20 25.89 9.33
CA ALA A 38 -13.66 25.83 10.67
C ALA A 38 -12.71 24.62 10.71
N THR A 39 -11.46 24.86 11.02
CA THR A 39 -10.50 23.80 11.37
C THR A 39 -11.11 23.07 12.56
N GLN A 40 -11.67 21.89 12.34
CA GLN A 40 -12.21 21.09 13.43
C GLN A 40 -11.04 20.79 14.36
N ALA A 41 -11.13 21.29 15.60
CA ALA A 41 -10.15 20.99 16.64
C ALA A 41 -10.06 19.46 16.79
N VAL A 42 -8.84 18.91 16.75
CA VAL A 42 -8.61 17.49 16.95
C VAL A 42 -9.13 17.11 18.35
N PRO A 43 -9.94 16.06 18.48
CA PRO A 43 -10.44 15.63 19.80
C PRO A 43 -9.28 15.37 20.78
N GLN A 44 -9.42 15.78 22.01
CA GLN A 44 -8.38 15.60 23.05
C GLN A 44 -7.99 14.12 23.23
N ASP A 45 -8.91 13.21 23.02
CA ASP A 45 -8.64 11.77 23.07
C ASP A 45 -7.73 11.31 21.94
N ASP A 46 -7.92 11.82 20.73
CA ASP A 46 -7.03 11.52 19.58
C ASP A 46 -5.61 12.07 19.82
N VAL A 47 -5.47 13.20 20.49
CA VAL A 47 -4.13 13.74 20.88
C VAL A 47 -3.43 12.80 21.85
N ARG A 48 -4.12 12.32 22.87
CA ARG A 48 -3.55 11.34 23.83
C ARG A 48 -3.21 10.01 23.17
N GLN A 49 -4.05 9.55 22.25
CA GLN A 49 -3.76 8.33 21.46
C GLN A 49 -2.54 8.54 20.58
N LEU A 50 -2.37 9.71 19.99
CA LEU A 50 -1.20 10.07 19.19
C LEU A 50 0.10 10.05 20.01
N GLU A 51 0.09 10.64 21.21
CA GLU A 51 1.24 10.60 22.15
C GLU A 51 1.62 9.15 22.51
N ARG A 52 0.63 8.30 22.77
CA ARG A 52 0.86 6.87 23.03
C ARG A 52 1.47 6.15 21.81
N LEU A 53 0.98 6.46 20.60
CA LEU A 53 1.53 5.92 19.37
C LEU A 53 3.00 6.30 19.20
N VAL A 54 3.35 7.57 19.36
CA VAL A 54 4.74 8.04 19.27
C VAL A 54 5.64 7.31 20.27
N GLY A 55 5.22 7.22 21.53
CA GLY A 55 5.97 6.49 22.55
C GLY A 55 6.15 5.00 22.22
N ALA A 56 5.13 4.37 21.66
CA ALA A 56 5.19 2.98 21.24
C ALA A 56 6.12 2.78 20.03
N ILE A 57 6.03 3.63 19.01
CA ILE A 57 6.92 3.58 17.84
C ILE A 57 8.38 3.81 18.22
N THR A 58 8.65 4.74 19.14
CA THR A 58 10.01 4.98 19.66
C THR A 58 10.58 3.74 20.34
N ARG A 59 9.80 3.09 21.22
CA ARG A 59 10.21 1.83 21.85
C ARG A 59 10.41 0.71 20.83
N LEU A 60 9.47 0.59 19.87
CA LEU A 60 9.54 -0.42 18.81
C LEU A 60 10.84 -0.28 18.00
N ARG A 61 11.18 0.94 17.58
CA ARG A 61 12.45 1.20 16.88
C ARG A 61 13.66 0.82 17.75
N GLY A 62 13.63 1.14 19.04
CA GLY A 62 14.67 0.73 19.98
C GLY A 62 14.84 -0.79 20.08
N GLN A 63 13.74 -1.55 20.03
CA GLN A 63 13.79 -3.02 19.98
C GLN A 63 14.35 -3.52 18.63
N VAL A 64 13.88 -2.96 17.51
CA VAL A 64 14.38 -3.34 16.18
C VAL A 64 15.87 -3.06 16.04
N ALA A 65 16.36 -1.91 16.52
CA ALA A 65 17.77 -1.52 16.47
C ALA A 65 18.70 -2.46 17.28
N GLN A 66 18.15 -3.29 18.17
CA GLN A 66 18.96 -4.31 18.86
C GLN A 66 19.39 -5.46 17.95
N ARG A 67 18.66 -5.71 16.85
CA ARG A 67 18.94 -6.81 15.91
C ARG A 67 19.27 -6.32 14.51
N ILE A 68 18.77 -5.14 14.13
CA ILE A 68 18.95 -4.55 12.79
C ILE A 68 19.79 -3.30 12.93
N VAL A 69 20.94 -3.31 12.29
CA VAL A 69 21.84 -2.15 12.23
C VAL A 69 21.56 -1.39 10.93
N GLY A 70 21.37 -0.09 11.02
CA GLY A 70 21.02 0.75 9.88
C GLY A 70 19.62 0.44 9.34
N GLN A 71 19.36 0.70 8.07
CA GLN A 71 18.08 0.45 7.40
C GLN A 71 16.90 1.22 8.02
N ASP A 72 17.14 2.34 8.69
CA ASP A 72 16.09 3.12 9.38
C ASP A 72 14.98 3.56 8.45
N GLU A 73 15.33 3.92 7.21
CA GLU A 73 14.33 4.29 6.18
C GLU A 73 13.41 3.12 5.82
N ILE A 74 13.95 1.90 5.76
CA ILE A 74 13.17 0.70 5.46
C ILE A 74 12.25 0.37 6.63
N VAL A 75 12.76 0.41 7.85
CA VAL A 75 11.95 0.22 9.07
C VAL A 75 10.83 1.26 9.13
N GLN A 76 11.14 2.54 8.85
CA GLN A 76 10.15 3.61 8.77
C GLN A 76 9.08 3.31 7.71
N GLY A 77 9.48 2.89 6.50
CA GLY A 77 8.57 2.54 5.42
C GLY A 77 7.65 1.36 5.79
N ILE A 78 8.20 0.30 6.41
CA ILE A 78 7.41 -0.84 6.89
C ILE A 78 6.40 -0.40 7.95
N LEU A 79 6.80 0.40 8.93
CA LEU A 79 5.90 0.92 9.96
C LEU A 79 4.81 1.81 9.36
N THR A 80 5.17 2.64 8.38
CA THR A 80 4.21 3.48 7.63
C THR A 80 3.17 2.61 6.91
N ALA A 81 3.60 1.53 6.25
CA ALA A 81 2.69 0.60 5.57
C ALA A 81 1.78 -0.13 6.58
N ILE A 82 2.32 -0.65 7.69
CA ILE A 82 1.54 -1.32 8.74
C ILE A 82 0.48 -0.36 9.32
N LEU A 83 0.87 0.85 9.69
CA LEU A 83 -0.04 1.84 10.29
C LEU A 83 -1.08 2.38 9.29
N ALA A 84 -0.76 2.43 8.01
CA ALA A 84 -1.70 2.78 6.96
C ALA A 84 -2.66 1.63 6.59
N GLY A 85 -2.41 0.41 7.06
CA GLY A 85 -3.13 -0.80 6.67
C GLY A 85 -2.87 -1.20 5.22
N GLY A 86 -1.62 -1.00 4.75
CA GLY A 86 -1.17 -1.36 3.40
C GLY A 86 -0.14 -2.49 3.43
N HIS A 87 0.26 -2.97 2.27
CA HIS A 87 1.30 -3.99 2.06
C HIS A 87 2.54 -3.34 1.45
N ALA A 88 3.72 -3.97 1.60
CA ALA A 88 4.95 -3.43 1.05
C ALA A 88 5.74 -4.46 0.23
N LEU A 89 6.44 -3.96 -0.79
CA LEU A 89 7.37 -4.71 -1.62
C LEU A 89 8.80 -4.26 -1.28
N LEU A 90 9.65 -5.21 -0.90
CA LEU A 90 11.07 -4.95 -0.65
C LEU A 90 11.89 -5.43 -1.85
N ILE A 91 12.61 -4.52 -2.46
CA ILE A 91 13.54 -4.82 -3.54
C ILE A 91 14.97 -4.69 -2.99
N GLY A 92 15.76 -5.72 -3.13
CA GLY A 92 17.15 -5.69 -2.69
C GLY A 92 17.84 -7.03 -2.87
N VAL A 93 19.15 -7.00 -2.96
CA VAL A 93 19.99 -8.20 -3.12
C VAL A 93 19.85 -9.17 -1.93
N PRO A 94 20.18 -10.46 -2.10
CA PRO A 94 20.19 -11.43 -1.02
C PRO A 94 21.19 -11.02 0.09
N GLY A 95 20.96 -11.51 1.32
CA GLY A 95 21.90 -11.32 2.43
C GLY A 95 21.74 -10.00 3.21
N LEU A 96 20.82 -9.11 2.83
CA LEU A 96 20.59 -7.83 3.50
C LEU A 96 19.57 -7.90 4.66
N ALA A 97 19.52 -9.02 5.37
CA ALA A 97 18.70 -9.25 6.56
C ALA A 97 17.20 -8.96 6.42
N LYS A 98 16.62 -8.98 5.18
CA LYS A 98 15.20 -8.70 4.94
C LYS A 98 14.29 -9.56 5.80
N THR A 99 14.52 -10.88 5.84
CA THR A 99 13.74 -11.82 6.65
C THR A 99 13.84 -11.53 8.14
N LEU A 100 15.08 -11.28 8.62
CA LEU A 100 15.32 -10.95 10.03
C LEU A 100 14.61 -9.67 10.45
N MET A 101 14.63 -8.66 9.60
CA MET A 101 13.93 -7.37 9.84
C MET A 101 12.44 -7.56 10.01
N VAL A 102 11.78 -8.27 9.08
CA VAL A 102 10.34 -8.51 9.13
C VAL A 102 9.95 -9.34 10.35
N GLN A 103 10.69 -10.40 10.62
CA GLN A 103 10.48 -11.24 11.79
C GLN A 103 10.66 -10.45 13.10
N THR A 104 11.68 -9.60 13.18
CA THR A 104 11.94 -8.75 14.35
C THR A 104 10.80 -7.77 14.60
N ILE A 105 10.27 -7.14 13.54
CA ILE A 105 9.12 -6.23 13.64
C ILE A 105 7.88 -7.00 14.10
N ALA A 106 7.59 -8.17 13.52
CA ALA A 106 6.44 -8.98 13.89
C ALA A 106 6.50 -9.44 15.37
N GLU A 107 7.68 -9.86 15.82
CA GLU A 107 7.94 -10.26 17.22
C GLU A 107 7.74 -9.07 18.18
N ALA A 108 8.28 -7.91 17.86
CA ALA A 108 8.12 -6.72 18.67
C ALA A 108 6.68 -6.18 18.71
N LEU A 109 5.87 -6.46 17.67
CA LEU A 109 4.43 -6.17 17.59
C LEU A 109 3.56 -7.30 18.14
N ARG A 110 4.14 -8.39 18.64
CA ARG A 110 3.42 -9.58 19.11
C ARG A 110 2.39 -10.09 18.10
N LEU A 111 2.75 -10.05 16.82
CA LEU A 111 1.95 -10.52 15.70
C LEU A 111 2.44 -11.91 15.26
N SER A 112 1.51 -12.76 14.85
CA SER A 112 1.86 -14.05 14.25
C SER A 112 2.58 -13.82 12.93
N PHE A 113 3.66 -14.57 12.69
CA PHE A 113 4.54 -14.42 11.54
C PHE A 113 4.70 -15.75 10.81
N ASN A 114 4.52 -15.73 9.48
CA ASN A 114 4.86 -16.84 8.60
C ASN A 114 5.73 -16.35 7.43
N ARG A 115 6.68 -17.20 7.04
CA ARG A 115 7.49 -17.00 5.82
C ARG A 115 7.07 -18.03 4.78
N VAL A 116 6.86 -17.57 3.57
CA VAL A 116 6.65 -18.40 2.38
C VAL A 116 7.78 -18.13 1.41
N GLN A 117 8.62 -19.14 1.16
CA GLN A 117 9.64 -19.05 0.11
C GLN A 117 8.98 -19.41 -1.22
N PHE A 118 8.96 -18.46 -2.14
CA PHE A 118 8.40 -18.66 -3.46
C PHE A 118 9.40 -19.41 -4.34
N THR A 119 9.02 -20.60 -4.77
CA THR A 119 9.81 -21.49 -5.65
C THR A 119 9.02 -21.81 -6.91
N PRO A 120 9.65 -22.22 -8.02
CA PRO A 120 8.95 -22.51 -9.27
C PRO A 120 7.86 -23.56 -9.16
N ASP A 121 7.97 -24.47 -8.21
CA ASP A 121 7.04 -25.59 -7.94
C ASP A 121 5.96 -25.28 -6.90
N LEU A 122 6.02 -24.11 -6.24
CA LEU A 122 5.04 -23.70 -5.23
C LEU A 122 3.63 -23.60 -5.82
N MET A 123 2.67 -24.26 -5.19
CA MET A 123 1.27 -24.24 -5.60
C MET A 123 0.44 -23.23 -4.80
N PRO A 124 -0.67 -22.71 -5.35
CA PRO A 124 -1.59 -21.86 -4.60
C PRO A 124 -2.06 -22.42 -3.27
N SER A 125 -2.32 -23.74 -3.22
CA SER A 125 -2.73 -24.45 -1.99
C SER A 125 -1.66 -24.45 -0.90
N ASP A 126 -0.38 -24.36 -1.28
CA ASP A 126 0.72 -24.30 -0.29
C ASP A 126 0.73 -22.97 0.45
N ILE A 127 0.13 -21.93 -0.15
CA ILE A 127 -0.04 -20.59 0.45
C ILE A 127 -1.34 -20.49 1.22
N THR A 128 -2.45 -20.88 0.57
CA THR A 128 -3.80 -20.66 1.09
C THR A 128 -4.29 -21.78 2.01
N GLY A 129 -3.70 -22.96 1.90
CA GLY A 129 -4.17 -24.15 2.58
C GLY A 129 -4.98 -25.08 1.66
N THR A 130 -5.27 -26.26 2.16
CA THR A 130 -5.93 -27.32 1.42
C THR A 130 -6.95 -28.07 2.27
N GLU A 131 -7.95 -28.65 1.64
CA GLU A 131 -8.87 -29.58 2.29
C GLU A 131 -8.28 -30.99 2.28
N ILE A 132 -8.27 -31.62 3.44
CA ILE A 132 -7.90 -33.04 3.60
C ILE A 132 -9.10 -33.84 4.04
N ILE A 133 -9.13 -35.12 3.67
CA ILE A 133 -10.10 -36.07 4.21
C ILE A 133 -9.51 -36.65 5.47
N GLU A 134 -10.15 -36.41 6.61
CA GLU A 134 -9.80 -36.97 7.90
C GLU A 134 -10.78 -38.08 8.26
N GLU A 135 -10.28 -39.26 8.66
CA GLU A 135 -11.10 -40.36 9.11
C GLU A 135 -11.03 -40.41 10.64
N ASP A 136 -12.17 -40.26 11.28
CA ASP A 136 -12.29 -40.47 12.74
C ASP A 136 -12.11 -41.95 13.04
N LEU A 137 -10.99 -42.27 13.64
CA LEU A 137 -10.60 -43.65 13.99
C LEU A 137 -11.59 -44.33 14.97
N THR A 138 -12.41 -43.54 15.67
CA THR A 138 -13.39 -44.06 16.63
C THR A 138 -14.72 -44.40 15.96
N THR A 139 -15.14 -43.60 14.99
CA THR A 139 -16.45 -43.71 14.34
C THR A 139 -16.39 -44.22 12.90
N GLY A 140 -15.19 -44.30 12.28
CA GLY A 140 -14.97 -44.63 10.87
C GLY A 140 -15.56 -43.62 9.89
N LYS A 141 -16.03 -42.45 10.36
CA LYS A 141 -16.59 -41.41 9.52
C LYS A 141 -15.51 -40.56 8.88
N ARG A 142 -15.66 -40.29 7.59
CA ARG A 142 -14.78 -39.39 6.86
C ARG A 142 -15.41 -37.98 6.80
N ALA A 143 -14.62 -37.00 7.14
CA ALA A 143 -15.00 -35.57 7.03
C ALA A 143 -13.90 -34.79 6.32
N PHE A 144 -14.32 -33.76 5.55
CA PHE A 144 -13.37 -32.80 5.02
C PHE A 144 -12.98 -31.84 6.12
N ARG A 145 -11.66 -31.62 6.25
CA ARG A 145 -11.09 -30.64 7.14
C ARG A 145 -10.18 -29.71 6.36
N PHE A 146 -10.39 -28.40 6.50
CA PHE A 146 -9.49 -27.41 5.93
C PHE A 146 -8.25 -27.23 6.83
N VAL A 147 -7.08 -27.39 6.23
CA VAL A 147 -5.79 -27.11 6.87
C VAL A 147 -5.32 -25.75 6.39
N HIS A 148 -5.22 -24.82 7.33
CA HIS A 148 -4.79 -23.47 7.06
C HIS A 148 -3.38 -23.42 6.48
N GLY A 149 -3.19 -22.69 5.39
CA GLY A 149 -1.88 -22.40 4.83
C GLY A 149 -1.16 -21.27 5.58
N PRO A 150 0.08 -20.99 5.22
CA PRO A 150 0.90 -19.96 5.88
C PRO A 150 0.34 -18.54 5.74
N VAL A 151 -0.59 -18.28 4.83
CA VAL A 151 -1.26 -16.97 4.72
C VAL A 151 -2.10 -16.61 5.95
N PHE A 152 -2.47 -17.61 6.76
CA PHE A 152 -3.21 -17.40 8.01
C PHE A 152 -2.30 -16.95 9.16
N ALA A 153 -1.63 -15.81 8.96
CA ALA A 153 -0.84 -15.11 9.96
C ALA A 153 -1.07 -13.60 9.81
N ASN A 154 -0.79 -12.85 10.88
CA ASN A 154 -0.88 -11.37 10.83
C ASN A 154 0.15 -10.76 9.89
N VAL A 155 1.38 -11.29 9.90
CA VAL A 155 2.49 -10.86 9.06
C VAL A 155 2.96 -12.03 8.21
N VAL A 156 2.87 -11.87 6.90
CA VAL A 156 3.34 -12.85 5.93
C VAL A 156 4.49 -12.27 5.13
N LEU A 157 5.64 -12.93 5.19
CA LEU A 157 6.78 -12.64 4.32
C LEU A 157 6.70 -13.56 3.10
N ALA A 158 6.37 -12.98 1.94
CA ALA A 158 6.42 -13.65 0.64
C ALA A 158 7.81 -13.45 0.04
N ASP A 159 8.71 -14.39 0.31
CA ASP A 159 10.12 -14.24 -0.07
C ASP A 159 10.35 -14.69 -1.52
N GLU A 160 10.97 -13.83 -2.32
CA GLU A 160 11.25 -14.03 -3.75
C GLU A 160 9.98 -14.29 -4.59
N ILE A 161 8.95 -13.45 -4.41
CA ILE A 161 7.62 -13.63 -5.03
C ILE A 161 7.67 -13.79 -6.56
N ASN A 162 8.69 -13.24 -7.21
CA ASN A 162 8.89 -13.32 -8.65
C ASN A 162 9.45 -14.69 -9.14
N ARG A 163 9.78 -15.64 -8.26
CA ARG A 163 10.27 -16.99 -8.64
C ARG A 163 9.15 -18.00 -8.93
N THR A 164 7.92 -17.65 -8.66
CA THR A 164 6.75 -18.53 -8.80
C THR A 164 5.88 -18.09 -9.98
N PRO A 165 5.24 -19.04 -10.70
CA PRO A 165 4.33 -18.72 -11.80
C PRO A 165 3.18 -17.79 -11.40
N PRO A 166 2.62 -16.99 -12.33
CA PRO A 166 1.60 -15.97 -12.04
C PRO A 166 0.35 -16.48 -11.33
N LYS A 167 -0.02 -17.76 -11.54
CA LYS A 167 -1.18 -18.37 -10.87
C LYS A 167 -1.00 -18.42 -9.34
N THR A 168 0.20 -18.75 -8.87
CA THR A 168 0.50 -18.83 -7.44
C THR A 168 0.67 -17.45 -6.84
N GLN A 169 1.32 -16.51 -7.57
CA GLN A 169 1.36 -15.10 -7.17
C GLN A 169 -0.05 -14.54 -6.97
N ALA A 170 -0.97 -14.82 -7.91
CA ALA A 170 -2.35 -14.34 -7.87
C ALA A 170 -3.10 -14.79 -6.60
N ALA A 171 -2.84 -15.99 -6.07
CA ALA A 171 -3.48 -16.46 -4.85
C ALA A 171 -3.13 -15.61 -3.62
N LEU A 172 -1.85 -15.26 -3.44
CA LEU A 172 -1.44 -14.34 -2.37
C LEU A 172 -2.04 -12.95 -2.58
N LEU A 173 -1.98 -12.42 -3.80
CA LEU A 173 -2.46 -11.08 -4.12
C LEU A 173 -3.98 -10.95 -3.99
N GLN A 174 -4.73 -12.04 -4.18
CA GLN A 174 -6.16 -12.08 -3.88
C GLN A 174 -6.39 -12.04 -2.37
N ALA A 175 -5.68 -12.85 -1.59
CA ALA A 175 -5.75 -12.84 -0.15
C ALA A 175 -5.43 -11.46 0.45
N MET A 176 -4.44 -10.75 -0.11
CA MET A 176 -4.10 -9.37 0.27
C MET A 176 -5.25 -8.37 0.04
N GLN A 177 -6.03 -8.57 -1.00
CA GLN A 177 -7.11 -7.65 -1.37
C GLN A 177 -8.41 -7.95 -0.64
N GLU A 178 -8.72 -9.23 -0.47
CA GLU A 178 -10.02 -9.68 0.05
C GLU A 178 -10.00 -9.94 1.56
N HIS A 179 -8.80 -10.03 2.18
CA HIS A 179 -8.58 -10.42 3.57
C HIS A 179 -9.28 -11.76 3.92
N GLN A 180 -9.39 -12.64 2.95
CA GLN A 180 -10.03 -13.95 3.09
C GLN A 180 -9.51 -14.95 2.06
N VAL A 181 -9.72 -16.21 2.34
CA VAL A 181 -9.46 -17.35 1.45
C VAL A 181 -10.72 -18.17 1.29
N THR A 182 -11.07 -18.54 0.07
CA THR A 182 -12.20 -19.46 -0.19
C THR A 182 -11.67 -20.83 -0.61
N ALA A 183 -12.03 -21.85 0.15
CA ALA A 183 -11.70 -23.25 -0.13
C ALA A 183 -12.94 -24.14 0.10
N GLY A 184 -13.16 -25.12 -0.77
CA GLY A 184 -14.30 -26.05 -0.66
C GLY A 184 -15.68 -25.39 -0.55
N GLY A 185 -15.83 -24.19 -1.09
CA GLY A 185 -17.08 -23.40 -0.99
C GLY A 185 -17.25 -22.66 0.33
N THR A 186 -16.29 -22.76 1.26
CA THR A 186 -16.28 -22.05 2.54
C THR A 186 -15.29 -20.89 2.50
N THR A 187 -15.68 -19.73 3.03
CA THR A 187 -14.81 -18.56 3.14
C THR A 187 -14.23 -18.46 4.55
N TYR A 188 -12.91 -18.34 4.62
CA TYR A 188 -12.12 -18.24 5.84
C TYR A 188 -11.50 -16.84 5.89
N HIS A 189 -11.77 -16.07 6.94
CA HIS A 189 -11.18 -14.75 7.14
C HIS A 189 -9.74 -14.87 7.63
N LEU A 190 -8.88 -14.00 7.13
CA LEU A 190 -7.51 -13.88 7.61
C LEU A 190 -7.47 -13.10 8.94
N PRO A 191 -6.45 -13.31 9.78
CA PRO A 191 -6.33 -12.58 11.04
C PRO A 191 -6.06 -11.09 10.82
N ASP A 192 -6.70 -10.21 11.58
CA ASP A 192 -6.44 -8.77 11.58
C ASP A 192 -5.49 -8.38 12.75
N PRO A 193 -4.57 -7.43 12.53
CA PRO A 193 -4.20 -6.83 11.24
C PRO A 193 -3.51 -7.83 10.32
N PHE A 194 -3.79 -7.75 9.02
CA PHE A 194 -3.15 -8.59 8.01
C PHE A 194 -2.18 -7.75 7.18
N PHE A 195 -0.91 -8.16 7.17
CA PHE A 195 0.15 -7.44 6.49
C PHE A 195 1.05 -8.40 5.69
N VAL A 196 1.27 -8.08 4.43
CA VAL A 196 2.18 -8.82 3.55
C VAL A 196 3.38 -7.95 3.20
N LEU A 197 4.58 -8.49 3.46
CA LEU A 197 5.80 -8.03 2.84
C LEU A 197 6.22 -9.04 1.77
N ALA A 198 6.30 -8.60 0.52
CA ALA A 198 6.89 -9.40 -0.54
C ALA A 198 8.33 -8.95 -0.79
N THR A 199 9.22 -9.89 -1.14
CA THR A 199 10.58 -9.54 -1.56
C THR A 199 10.79 -9.88 -3.03
N GLN A 200 11.63 -9.09 -3.68
CA GLN A 200 12.17 -9.38 -5.01
C GLN A 200 13.68 -9.21 -5.00
N ASN A 201 14.35 -10.11 -5.71
CA ASN A 201 15.77 -10.01 -5.95
C ASN A 201 15.99 -9.42 -7.36
N PRO A 202 16.56 -8.21 -7.49
CA PRO A 202 16.72 -7.55 -8.78
C PRO A 202 17.82 -8.18 -9.66
N ILE A 203 18.73 -8.96 -9.07
CA ILE A 203 19.84 -9.57 -9.83
C ILE A 203 19.47 -10.92 -10.44
N GLU A 204 18.48 -11.61 -9.92
CA GLU A 204 18.01 -12.87 -10.46
C GLU A 204 17.00 -12.64 -11.57
N GLN A 205 17.43 -12.83 -12.81
CA GLN A 205 16.58 -12.71 -14.01
C GLN A 205 16.16 -14.07 -14.58
N GLU A 206 17.00 -15.09 -14.44
CA GLU A 206 16.69 -16.43 -14.94
C GLU A 206 15.68 -17.14 -14.04
N GLY A 207 14.67 -17.75 -14.64
CA GLY A 207 13.63 -18.50 -13.93
C GLY A 207 12.68 -17.61 -13.11
N THR A 208 12.59 -16.32 -13.43
CA THR A 208 11.68 -15.38 -12.75
C THR A 208 10.48 -15.02 -13.61
N TYR A 209 9.38 -14.70 -12.95
CA TYR A 209 8.14 -14.23 -13.52
C TYR A 209 7.86 -12.83 -12.95
N PRO A 210 8.09 -11.76 -13.71
CA PRO A 210 7.82 -10.40 -13.22
C PRO A 210 6.35 -10.25 -12.83
N LEU A 211 6.10 -9.50 -11.77
CA LEU A 211 4.74 -9.14 -11.37
C LEU A 211 4.18 -8.14 -12.39
N PRO A 212 2.99 -8.39 -12.97
CA PRO A 212 2.30 -7.40 -13.78
C PRO A 212 2.01 -6.10 -13.00
N GLU A 213 1.94 -4.98 -13.68
CA GLU A 213 1.72 -3.64 -13.10
C GLU A 213 0.44 -3.58 -12.24
N ALA A 214 -0.63 -4.25 -12.70
CA ALA A 214 -1.90 -4.34 -11.95
C ALA A 214 -1.76 -5.10 -10.61
N GLN A 215 -0.75 -5.95 -10.49
CA GLN A 215 -0.41 -6.68 -9.27
C GLN A 215 0.52 -5.84 -8.39
N LEU A 216 1.51 -5.18 -8.98
CA LEU A 216 2.39 -4.24 -8.27
C LEU A 216 1.59 -3.10 -7.62
N ASP A 217 0.54 -2.59 -8.27
CA ASP A 217 -0.31 -1.53 -7.74
C ASP A 217 -1.02 -1.90 -6.42
N ARG A 218 -1.09 -3.19 -6.05
CA ARG A 218 -1.64 -3.65 -4.76
C ARG A 218 -0.72 -3.38 -3.57
N PHE A 219 0.59 -3.31 -3.80
CA PHE A 219 1.54 -2.92 -2.76
C PHE A 219 1.47 -1.41 -2.56
N MET A 220 1.35 -0.98 -1.30
CA MET A 220 1.31 0.44 -0.97
C MET A 220 2.66 1.11 -1.24
N LEU A 221 3.73 0.48 -0.78
CA LEU A 221 5.09 1.00 -0.86
C LEU A 221 6.03 0.00 -1.52
N GLU A 222 6.94 0.50 -2.36
CA GLU A 222 8.15 -0.19 -2.77
C GLU A 222 9.33 0.38 -1.97
N LEU A 223 10.01 -0.48 -1.23
CA LEU A 223 11.15 -0.13 -0.38
C LEU A 223 12.41 -0.77 -0.97
N ARG A 224 13.45 0.01 -1.20
CA ARG A 224 14.73 -0.46 -1.75
C ARG A 224 15.74 -0.64 -0.65
N VAL A 225 16.11 -1.90 -0.41
CA VAL A 225 17.12 -2.28 0.58
C VAL A 225 18.49 -2.21 -0.09
N ASN A 226 19.27 -1.24 0.31
CA ASN A 226 20.62 -1.02 -0.19
C ASN A 226 21.66 -1.72 0.70
N TYR A 227 22.90 -1.84 0.19
CA TYR A 227 24.02 -2.27 1.01
C TYR A 227 24.24 -1.30 2.17
N PRO A 228 24.61 -1.82 3.35
CA PRO A 228 24.98 -0.98 4.48
C PRO A 228 26.20 -0.12 4.15
N SER A 229 26.31 1.03 4.79
CA SER A 229 27.55 1.80 4.80
C SER A 229 28.66 1.02 5.51
N ARG A 230 29.92 1.41 5.30
CA ARG A 230 31.06 0.76 5.94
C ARG A 230 30.91 0.69 7.46
N SER A 231 30.50 1.78 8.10
CA SER A 231 30.32 1.83 9.55
C SER A 231 29.18 0.94 10.05
N GLU A 232 28.11 0.83 9.28
CA GLU A 232 27.00 -0.09 9.59
C GLU A 232 27.45 -1.55 9.42
N GLU A 233 28.23 -1.87 8.39
CA GLU A 233 28.75 -3.21 8.15
C GLU A 233 29.71 -3.64 9.26
N GLU A 234 30.63 -2.74 9.73
CA GLU A 234 31.46 -2.98 10.88
C GLU A 234 30.64 -3.29 12.14
N ALA A 235 29.57 -2.50 12.39
CA ALA A 235 28.67 -2.72 13.52
C ALA A 235 27.88 -4.03 13.40
N ILE A 236 27.45 -4.42 12.18
CA ILE A 236 26.80 -5.72 11.92
C ILE A 236 27.74 -6.86 12.30
N VAL A 237 29.00 -6.81 11.87
CA VAL A 237 29.98 -7.85 12.18
C VAL A 237 30.19 -7.95 13.68
N GLU A 238 30.39 -6.83 14.39
CA GLU A 238 30.55 -6.83 15.84
C GLU A 238 29.34 -7.44 16.57
N GLN A 239 28.11 -7.11 16.11
CA GLN A 239 26.87 -7.62 16.72
C GLN A 239 26.64 -9.10 16.45
N THR A 240 26.97 -9.58 15.26
CA THR A 240 26.63 -10.95 14.83
C THR A 240 27.69 -11.97 15.18
N THR A 241 28.94 -11.54 15.40
CA THR A 241 30.06 -12.41 15.80
C THR A 241 30.34 -12.39 17.31
N GLY A 242 29.69 -11.49 18.06
CA GLY A 242 29.80 -11.37 19.50
C GLY A 242 28.85 -12.32 20.27
N ALA A 243 28.76 -12.13 21.58
CA ALA A 243 27.84 -12.89 22.43
C ALA A 243 26.37 -12.62 22.04
N VAL A 244 25.55 -13.67 21.99
CA VAL A 244 24.12 -13.59 21.67
C VAL A 244 23.41 -12.67 22.65
N ARG A 245 22.77 -11.62 22.14
CA ARG A 245 21.96 -10.70 22.95
C ARG A 245 20.61 -11.34 23.28
N GLY A 246 20.01 -10.91 24.40
CA GLY A 246 18.73 -11.43 24.93
C GLY A 246 17.53 -11.28 23.97
N GLY A 247 16.40 -11.82 24.41
CA GLY A 247 15.14 -11.75 23.64
C GLY A 247 14.63 -10.33 23.49
N LEU A 248 13.82 -10.09 22.44
CA LEU A 248 13.10 -8.83 22.24
C LEU A 248 11.93 -8.72 23.21
N GLU A 249 11.67 -7.52 23.67
CA GLU A 249 10.43 -7.21 24.38
C GLU A 249 9.32 -6.85 23.40
N SER A 250 8.15 -7.45 23.59
CA SER A 250 6.96 -7.05 22.86
C SER A 250 6.52 -5.65 23.29
N VAL A 251 6.34 -4.76 22.32
CA VAL A 251 5.95 -3.35 22.57
C VAL A 251 4.46 -3.14 22.40
N LEU A 252 3.85 -3.85 21.46
CA LEU A 252 2.46 -3.70 21.04
C LEU A 252 1.84 -5.09 20.85
N ASP A 253 0.51 -5.11 20.69
CA ASP A 253 -0.27 -6.28 20.30
C ASP A 253 -1.20 -5.95 19.12
N ALA A 254 -1.88 -6.96 18.58
CA ALA A 254 -2.76 -6.82 17.43
C ALA A 254 -3.87 -5.79 17.62
N GLU A 255 -4.52 -5.76 18.80
CA GLU A 255 -5.59 -4.82 19.11
C GLU A 255 -5.08 -3.37 19.13
N THR A 256 -3.91 -3.15 19.72
CA THR A 256 -3.27 -1.83 19.74
C THR A 256 -2.88 -1.38 18.33
N VAL A 257 -2.34 -2.27 17.49
CA VAL A 257 -2.02 -1.95 16.08
C VAL A 257 -3.28 -1.54 15.33
N LEU A 258 -4.40 -2.27 15.47
CA LEU A 258 -5.68 -1.91 14.85
C LEU A 258 -6.21 -0.56 15.33
N SER A 259 -6.10 -0.28 16.62
CA SER A 259 -6.46 1.03 17.19
C SER A 259 -5.62 2.16 16.60
N MET A 260 -4.32 1.93 16.41
CA MET A 260 -3.42 2.89 15.76
C MET A 260 -3.74 3.10 14.27
N GLN A 261 -4.08 2.05 13.54
CA GLN A 261 -4.56 2.15 12.15
C GLN A 261 -5.83 2.99 12.06
N ALA A 262 -6.78 2.77 12.98
CA ALA A 262 -8.00 3.57 13.06
C ALA A 262 -7.70 5.05 13.38
N LEU A 263 -6.75 5.34 14.27
CA LEU A 263 -6.28 6.69 14.57
C LEU A 263 -5.68 7.37 13.32
N VAL A 264 -4.77 6.70 12.61
CA VAL A 264 -4.16 7.21 11.38
C VAL A 264 -5.22 7.60 10.34
N ARG A 265 -6.26 6.79 10.17
CA ARG A 265 -7.37 7.12 9.26
C ARG A 265 -8.12 8.39 9.67
N ARG A 266 -8.24 8.69 10.98
CA ARG A 266 -8.89 9.91 11.51
C ARG A 266 -8.04 11.16 11.44
N ILE A 267 -6.71 11.06 11.24
CA ILE A 267 -5.84 12.23 11.09
C ILE A 267 -6.38 13.13 9.97
N PRO A 268 -6.67 14.40 10.27
CA PRO A 268 -7.19 15.33 9.28
C PRO A 268 -6.17 15.68 8.21
N VAL A 269 -6.66 15.93 7.01
CA VAL A 269 -5.90 16.45 5.87
C VAL A 269 -6.64 17.60 5.23
N SER A 270 -5.91 18.61 4.78
CA SER A 270 -6.50 19.73 4.06
C SER A 270 -6.98 19.30 2.65
N ARG A 271 -7.97 20.00 2.11
CA ARG A 271 -8.35 19.80 0.70
C ARG A 271 -7.21 20.12 -0.27
N GLY A 272 -6.31 21.02 0.12
CA GLY A 272 -5.09 21.33 -0.62
C GLY A 272 -4.19 20.09 -0.72
N LEU A 273 -3.90 19.41 0.40
CA LEU A 273 -3.09 18.20 0.41
C LEU A 273 -3.69 17.10 -0.48
N ILE A 274 -5.03 16.90 -0.40
CA ILE A 274 -5.71 15.92 -1.28
C ILE A 274 -5.50 16.29 -2.76
N ARG A 275 -5.65 17.56 -3.11
CA ARG A 275 -5.41 18.04 -4.50
C ARG A 275 -3.96 17.81 -4.91
N ALA A 276 -3.00 18.14 -4.05
CA ALA A 276 -1.59 17.94 -4.34
C ALA A 276 -1.25 16.45 -4.57
N ALA A 277 -1.75 15.54 -3.74
CA ALA A 277 -1.58 14.11 -3.92
C ALA A 277 -2.20 13.59 -5.25
N VAL A 278 -3.40 14.08 -5.59
CA VAL A 278 -4.05 13.76 -6.87
C VAL A 278 -3.25 14.33 -8.05
N ASN A 279 -2.82 15.59 -7.98
CA ASN A 279 -2.02 16.24 -9.02
C ASN A 279 -0.71 15.48 -9.23
N LEU A 280 0.00 15.14 -8.15
CA LEU A 280 1.25 14.38 -8.23
C LEU A 280 1.06 13.05 -8.98
N ALA A 281 0.02 12.29 -8.65
CA ALA A 281 -0.29 11.05 -9.35
C ALA A 281 -0.70 11.29 -10.82
N ARG A 282 -1.46 12.34 -11.12
CA ARG A 282 -1.86 12.70 -12.50
C ARG A 282 -0.68 13.13 -13.34
N LEU A 283 0.23 13.93 -12.80
CA LEU A 283 1.42 14.41 -13.50
C LEU A 283 2.38 13.29 -13.92
N THR A 284 2.22 12.06 -13.39
CA THR A 284 2.96 10.89 -13.88
C THR A 284 2.40 10.32 -15.19
N ARG A 285 1.21 10.77 -15.65
CA ARG A 285 0.50 10.21 -16.81
C ARG A 285 0.85 10.98 -18.07
N PRO A 286 1.46 10.38 -19.10
CA PRO A 286 1.84 11.11 -20.32
C PRO A 286 0.66 11.72 -21.08
N ALA A 287 -0.54 11.12 -20.96
CA ALA A 287 -1.76 11.65 -21.59
C ALA A 287 -2.39 12.84 -20.85
N ASP A 288 -1.94 13.17 -19.64
CA ASP A 288 -2.45 14.35 -18.92
C ASP A 288 -1.92 15.63 -19.57
N PRO A 289 -2.79 16.62 -19.88
CA PRO A 289 -2.36 17.88 -20.50
C PRO A 289 -1.30 18.63 -19.68
N GLU A 290 -1.39 18.55 -18.35
CA GLU A 290 -0.49 19.25 -17.42
C GLU A 290 0.80 18.46 -17.15
N ALA A 291 0.94 17.22 -17.68
CA ALA A 291 2.14 16.42 -17.49
C ALA A 291 3.37 17.13 -18.06
N PRO A 292 4.49 17.19 -17.32
CA PRO A 292 5.75 17.76 -17.78
C PRO A 292 6.27 17.08 -19.07
N ALA A 293 7.10 17.81 -19.83
CA ALA A 293 7.64 17.30 -21.08
C ALA A 293 8.42 15.97 -20.90
N PHE A 294 9.23 15.87 -19.85
CA PHE A 294 10.00 14.65 -19.59
C PHE A 294 9.12 13.43 -19.24
N ILE A 295 7.93 13.66 -18.65
CA ILE A 295 6.96 12.56 -18.42
C ILE A 295 6.37 12.09 -19.76
N LYS A 296 6.03 13.02 -20.66
CA LYS A 296 5.52 12.68 -22.00
C LYS A 296 6.56 11.97 -22.85
N GLU A 297 7.84 12.26 -22.62
CA GLU A 297 8.98 11.68 -23.33
C GLU A 297 9.36 10.28 -22.81
N TYR A 298 9.39 10.09 -21.49
CA TYR A 298 10.01 8.91 -20.85
C TYR A 298 9.03 7.92 -20.22
N VAL A 299 7.74 8.26 -20.07
CA VAL A 299 6.76 7.39 -19.42
C VAL A 299 5.83 6.75 -20.46
N GLU A 300 5.63 5.45 -20.35
CA GLU A 300 4.61 4.72 -21.11
C GLU A 300 3.27 4.72 -20.34
N TRP A 301 3.31 4.37 -19.05
CA TRP A 301 2.15 4.34 -18.17
C TRP A 301 2.44 5.01 -16.83
N GLY A 302 1.55 5.90 -16.41
CA GLY A 302 1.62 6.59 -15.13
C GLY A 302 0.71 5.97 -14.07
N ALA A 303 0.84 6.46 -12.85
CA ALA A 303 0.16 5.94 -11.67
C ALA A 303 -1.37 6.08 -11.71
N GLY A 304 -2.08 5.06 -11.24
CA GLY A 304 -3.54 5.02 -11.11
C GLY A 304 -4.07 5.78 -9.88
N PRO A 305 -5.41 5.83 -9.70
CA PRO A 305 -6.04 6.52 -8.55
C PRO A 305 -5.63 5.97 -7.18
N ARG A 306 -5.25 4.68 -7.10
CA ARG A 306 -4.77 4.05 -5.87
C ARG A 306 -3.50 4.71 -5.35
N ALA A 307 -2.64 5.22 -6.23
CA ALA A 307 -1.48 6.01 -5.84
C ALA A 307 -1.86 7.26 -5.05
N SER A 308 -2.88 8.01 -5.49
CA SER A 308 -3.37 9.19 -4.75
C SER A 308 -3.90 8.82 -3.36
N GLN A 309 -4.58 7.67 -3.23
CA GLN A 309 -5.05 7.17 -1.93
C GLN A 309 -3.88 6.83 -1.01
N TYR A 310 -2.86 6.13 -1.53
CA TYR A 310 -1.69 5.74 -0.75
C TYR A 310 -0.78 6.92 -0.40
N LEU A 311 -0.69 7.95 -1.25
CA LEU A 311 -0.01 9.20 -0.92
C LEU A 311 -0.65 9.87 0.31
N VAL A 312 -1.97 9.95 0.34
CA VAL A 312 -2.70 10.55 1.48
C VAL A 312 -2.61 9.67 2.73
N LEU A 313 -2.79 8.35 2.60
CA LEU A 313 -2.68 7.43 3.74
C LEU A 313 -1.26 7.37 4.30
N GLY A 314 -0.26 7.36 3.43
CA GLY A 314 1.15 7.40 3.82
C GLY A 314 1.50 8.71 4.54
N ALA A 315 1.04 9.84 4.01
CA ALA A 315 1.22 11.14 4.67
C ALA A 315 0.59 11.18 6.07
N LYS A 316 -0.62 10.64 6.23
CA LYS A 316 -1.25 10.50 7.55
C LYS A 316 -0.44 9.64 8.51
N ALA A 317 0.08 8.50 8.03
CA ALA A 317 0.91 7.62 8.84
C ALA A 317 2.23 8.29 9.23
N GLN A 318 2.89 9.03 8.33
CA GLN A 318 4.09 9.82 8.63
C GLN A 318 3.83 10.88 9.68
N ALA A 319 2.74 11.65 9.52
CA ALA A 319 2.35 12.65 10.52
C ALA A 319 2.09 12.00 11.91
N ALA A 320 1.42 10.84 11.93
CA ALA A 320 1.18 10.09 13.18
C ALA A 320 2.49 9.64 13.85
N ILE A 321 3.41 9.07 13.08
CA ILE A 321 4.71 8.63 13.58
C ILE A 321 5.53 9.81 14.13
N ALA A 322 5.42 10.97 13.47
CA ALA A 322 6.06 12.22 13.90
C ALA A 322 5.33 12.93 15.04
N GLY A 323 4.19 12.40 15.51
CA GLY A 323 3.38 13.01 16.58
C GLY A 323 2.62 14.27 16.16
N ARG A 324 2.44 14.49 14.86
CA ARG A 324 1.71 15.65 14.34
C ARG A 324 0.23 15.34 14.16
N PRO A 325 -0.67 16.21 14.64
CA PRO A 325 -2.11 15.95 14.62
C PRO A 325 -2.73 16.16 13.22
N MET A 326 -1.96 16.60 12.23
CA MET A 326 -2.39 16.84 10.86
C MET A 326 -1.23 16.55 9.90
N ALA A 327 -1.55 15.90 8.78
CA ALA A 327 -0.57 15.68 7.72
C ALA A 327 -0.38 16.93 6.85
N ASP A 328 0.84 17.13 6.36
CA ASP A 328 1.22 18.24 5.50
C ASP A 328 1.83 17.77 4.16
N LEU A 329 2.32 18.71 3.35
CA LEU A 329 2.90 18.41 2.04
C LEU A 329 4.25 17.71 2.12
N ASP A 330 5.02 17.98 3.17
CA ASP A 330 6.32 17.34 3.35
C ASP A 330 6.12 15.83 3.60
N ASP A 331 5.04 15.45 4.29
CA ASP A 331 4.68 14.04 4.45
C ASP A 331 4.36 13.37 3.11
N VAL A 332 3.64 14.08 2.21
CA VAL A 332 3.37 13.56 0.87
C VAL A 332 4.66 13.42 0.08
N LYS A 333 5.54 14.41 0.16
CA LYS A 333 6.84 14.41 -0.52
C LYS A 333 7.73 13.28 -0.04
N GLU A 334 7.75 13.01 1.27
CA GLU A 334 8.55 11.93 1.87
C GLU A 334 8.09 10.54 1.41
N VAL A 335 6.77 10.30 1.38
CA VAL A 335 6.24 8.97 1.02
C VAL A 335 6.16 8.74 -0.49
N ALA A 336 6.14 9.81 -1.30
CA ALA A 336 5.88 9.74 -2.74
C ALA A 336 6.85 8.84 -3.52
N PRO A 337 8.19 8.84 -3.27
CA PRO A 337 9.09 7.93 -3.97
C PRO A 337 8.71 6.46 -3.78
N ALA A 338 8.38 6.06 -2.56
CA ALA A 338 8.01 4.68 -2.25
C ALA A 338 6.63 4.29 -2.79
N VAL A 339 5.70 5.25 -2.92
CA VAL A 339 4.36 5.02 -3.50
C VAL A 339 4.40 4.96 -5.01
N LEU A 340 5.21 5.77 -5.68
CA LEU A 340 5.09 6.01 -7.12
C LEU A 340 6.02 5.16 -7.98
N ARG A 341 7.23 4.81 -7.51
CA ARG A 341 8.28 4.24 -8.35
C ARG A 341 7.88 2.93 -9.04
N HIS A 342 7.09 2.07 -8.41
CA HIS A 342 6.61 0.81 -8.98
C HIS A 342 5.29 0.95 -9.75
N ARG A 343 4.79 2.17 -9.92
CA ARG A 343 3.56 2.50 -10.63
C ARG A 343 3.79 3.28 -11.90
N ILE A 344 5.05 3.59 -12.18
CA ILE A 344 5.46 4.32 -13.39
C ILE A 344 6.24 3.34 -14.26
N VAL A 345 5.69 3.05 -15.43
CA VAL A 345 6.33 2.24 -16.46
C VAL A 345 7.05 3.18 -17.40
N THR A 346 8.36 3.04 -17.49
CA THR A 346 9.20 3.81 -18.40
C THR A 346 9.20 3.18 -19.79
N ASN A 347 9.40 4.00 -20.83
CA ASN A 347 9.49 3.54 -22.19
C ASN A 347 10.97 3.35 -22.64
N PHE A 348 11.18 2.91 -23.86
CA PHE A 348 12.50 2.71 -24.44
C PHE A 348 13.38 3.97 -24.49
N ALA A 349 12.77 5.17 -24.63
CA ALA A 349 13.54 6.41 -24.61
C ALA A 349 14.15 6.69 -23.22
N ALA A 350 13.44 6.34 -22.16
CA ALA A 350 13.96 6.43 -20.78
C ALA A 350 15.13 5.48 -20.57
N GLU A 351 15.02 4.24 -21.05
CA GLU A 351 16.10 3.24 -20.99
C GLU A 351 17.34 3.73 -21.73
N ALA A 352 17.16 4.26 -22.94
CA ALA A 352 18.26 4.83 -23.74
C ALA A 352 18.92 6.06 -23.08
N ALA A 353 18.18 6.79 -22.26
CA ALA A 353 18.67 7.95 -21.49
C ALA A 353 19.15 7.61 -20.07
N ASP A 354 19.18 6.33 -19.70
CA ASP A 354 19.51 5.82 -18.33
C ASP A 354 18.65 6.49 -17.24
N LYS A 355 17.36 6.68 -17.56
CA LYS A 355 16.36 7.29 -16.65
C LYS A 355 15.48 6.22 -16.05
N SER A 356 15.57 6.05 -14.72
CA SER A 356 14.67 5.16 -13.98
C SER A 356 13.37 5.85 -13.57
N SER A 357 12.34 5.07 -13.22
CA SER A 357 11.11 5.60 -12.63
C SER A 357 11.37 6.41 -11.35
N ALA A 358 12.40 6.06 -10.58
CA ALA A 358 12.79 6.78 -9.37
C ALA A 358 13.35 8.18 -9.69
N ASP A 359 14.14 8.30 -10.77
CA ASP A 359 14.67 9.60 -11.23
C ASP A 359 13.55 10.52 -11.68
N LEU A 360 12.57 9.97 -12.43
CA LEU A 360 11.41 10.74 -12.88
C LEU A 360 10.53 11.22 -11.71
N VAL A 361 10.35 10.39 -10.69
CA VAL A 361 9.65 10.80 -9.45
C VAL A 361 10.43 11.90 -8.73
N GLY A 362 11.76 11.77 -8.61
CA GLY A 362 12.61 12.79 -8.01
C GLY A 362 12.52 14.14 -8.74
N GLU A 363 12.51 14.11 -10.09
CA GLU A 363 12.35 15.28 -10.92
C GLU A 363 10.96 15.95 -10.77
N LEU A 364 9.88 15.14 -10.69
CA LEU A 364 8.53 15.63 -10.39
C LEU A 364 8.46 16.32 -9.02
N LEU A 365 9.07 15.72 -7.99
CA LEU A 365 9.04 16.25 -6.62
C LEU A 365 9.90 17.51 -6.45
N SER A 366 10.95 17.69 -7.26
CA SER A 366 11.76 18.90 -7.30
C SER A 366 11.01 20.07 -7.93
N GLY A 367 10.08 19.79 -8.85
CA GLY A 367 9.18 20.77 -9.45
C GLY A 367 8.10 21.22 -8.46
N LYS A 368 7.55 22.43 -8.66
CA LYS A 368 6.45 22.96 -7.82
C LYS A 368 5.06 22.70 -8.40
N ALA A 369 4.97 22.10 -9.58
CA ALA A 369 3.71 21.94 -10.32
C ALA A 369 2.69 21.06 -9.57
N TRP A 370 3.14 20.00 -8.91
CA TRP A 370 2.26 19.09 -8.16
C TRP A 370 1.60 19.73 -6.93
N ALA A 371 2.25 20.76 -6.36
CA ALA A 371 1.75 21.53 -5.22
C ALA A 371 1.07 22.85 -5.66
N ALA A 372 0.89 23.09 -6.95
CA ALA A 372 0.27 24.30 -7.45
C ALA A 372 -1.22 24.37 -7.11
N GLY A 373 -1.70 25.53 -6.70
CA GLY A 373 -3.12 25.78 -6.37
C GLY A 373 -3.51 25.46 -4.93
N LEU A 374 -2.54 25.48 -4.02
CA LEU A 374 -2.74 25.37 -2.56
C LEU A 374 -3.09 26.72 -1.96
#